data_2b3ee8d830bbe7bb120e740800762aa2
#
_entry.id   2b3ee8d830bbe7bb120e740800762aa2
#
_cell.length_a   1.000
_cell.length_b   1.000
_cell.length_c   1.000
_cell.angle_alpha   90.00
_cell.angle_beta   90.00
_cell.angle_gamma   90.00
#
_symmetry.space_group_name_H-M   'P 1'
#
loop_
_entity.id
_entity.type
_entity.pdbx_description
1 polymer ?
#
loop_
_entity_poly.entity_id
_entity_poly.type
_entity_poly.pdbx_seq_one_letter_code
_entity_poly.pdbx_strand_id
1 'polypeptide(L)'
;DEARLVAFTSQISIGIENAALFDNVQNLMNYNISMLSSMSNGVITINEENEIETCNDSGLHIMKLEENQQILKQKTTDFFKGENEWILTKLENVADGEYIPDAEMTFNGEKISTNISIVPLKSTENESLGTMIMLEDISNEKRMKSTMSRYMDADLAEQLMDGGEGLLGGQESIGTVLFSDIRSFTTLTEEL
;
A
#
# COMPACT_ATOMS: atom_id res chain seq x y z
N ASP A 1 -36.60 11.00 52.14
CA ASP A 1 -36.94 10.45 50.81
C ASP A 1 -36.33 11.25 49.64
N GLU A 2 -36.20 12.58 49.77
CA GLU A 2 -35.63 13.45 48.72
C GLU A 2 -34.16 13.12 48.40
N ALA A 3 -33.33 12.90 49.42
CA ALA A 3 -31.93 12.52 49.25
C ALA A 3 -31.74 11.19 48.53
N ARG A 4 -32.66 10.22 48.77
CA ARG A 4 -32.64 8.91 48.07
C ARG A 4 -33.03 9.08 46.59
N LEU A 5 -33.96 9.98 46.29
CA LEU A 5 -34.43 10.23 44.94
C LEU A 5 -33.34 10.96 44.14
N VAL A 6 -32.67 11.90 44.74
CA VAL A 6 -31.50 12.59 44.12
C VAL A 6 -30.36 11.60 43.86
N ALA A 7 -30.03 10.73 44.84
CA ALA A 7 -28.99 9.72 44.65
C ALA A 7 -29.35 8.73 43.50
N PHE A 8 -30.59 8.30 43.43
CA PHE A 8 -31.09 7.40 42.38
C PHE A 8 -31.07 8.02 41.01
N THR A 9 -31.56 9.29 40.88
CA THR A 9 -31.50 10.00 39.59
C THR A 9 -30.09 10.29 39.13
N SER A 10 -29.18 10.63 40.06
CA SER A 10 -27.75 10.79 39.72
C SER A 10 -27.13 9.50 39.23
N GLN A 11 -27.46 8.36 39.83
CA GLN A 11 -26.94 7.09 39.45
C GLN A 11 -27.45 6.62 38.07
N ILE A 12 -28.72 6.91 37.77
CA ILE A 12 -29.30 6.70 36.42
C ILE A 12 -28.62 7.57 35.39
N SER A 13 -28.43 8.87 35.70
CA SER A 13 -27.78 9.80 34.80
C SER A 13 -26.36 9.38 34.43
N ILE A 14 -25.56 8.94 35.42
CA ILE A 14 -24.20 8.38 35.19
C ILE A 14 -24.28 7.11 34.33
N GLY A 15 -25.27 6.24 34.59
CA GLY A 15 -25.45 5.03 33.78
C GLY A 15 -25.78 5.33 32.32
N ILE A 16 -26.64 6.28 32.05
CA ILE A 16 -27.00 6.71 30.69
C ILE A 16 -25.79 7.38 30.01
N GLU A 17 -25.06 8.25 30.72
CA GLU A 17 -23.88 8.92 30.20
C GLU A 17 -22.78 7.92 29.83
N ASN A 18 -22.52 6.93 30.69
CA ASN A 18 -21.58 5.85 30.42
C ASN A 18 -21.99 5.00 29.21
N ALA A 19 -23.29 4.69 29.09
CA ALA A 19 -23.80 3.94 27.93
C ALA A 19 -23.63 4.76 26.63
N ALA A 20 -23.95 6.05 26.64
CA ALA A 20 -23.76 6.93 25.50
C ALA A 20 -22.27 7.08 25.13
N LEU A 21 -21.38 7.17 26.13
CA LEU A 21 -19.93 7.23 25.89
C LEU A 21 -19.44 5.91 25.26
N PHE A 22 -19.90 4.78 25.74
CA PHE A 22 -19.55 3.48 25.19
C PHE A 22 -19.98 3.35 23.72
N ASP A 23 -21.24 3.74 23.41
CA ASP A 23 -21.75 3.73 22.04
C ASP A 23 -20.93 4.64 21.13
N ASN A 24 -20.54 5.83 21.60
CA ASN A 24 -19.71 6.76 20.85
C ASN A 24 -18.32 6.16 20.54
N VAL A 25 -17.68 5.54 21.53
CA VAL A 25 -16.38 4.87 21.36
C VAL A 25 -16.50 3.72 20.36
N GLN A 26 -17.56 2.94 20.46
CA GLN A 26 -17.81 1.81 19.55
C GLN A 26 -18.04 2.29 18.11
N ASN A 27 -18.82 3.36 17.93
CA ASN A 27 -19.05 3.97 16.63
C ASN A 27 -17.76 4.51 16.02
N LEU A 28 -16.91 5.18 16.81
CA LEU A 28 -15.61 5.68 16.36
C LEU A 28 -14.68 4.53 15.94
N MET A 29 -14.65 3.45 16.72
CA MET A 29 -13.87 2.26 16.38
C MET A 29 -14.35 1.62 15.09
N ASN A 30 -15.66 1.43 14.92
CA ASN A 30 -16.25 0.89 13.68
C ASN A 30 -15.94 1.78 12.47
N TYR A 31 -16.00 3.10 12.64
CA TYR A 31 -15.65 4.05 11.59
C TYR A 31 -14.19 3.92 11.18
N ASN A 32 -13.26 3.82 12.13
CA ASN A 32 -11.83 3.64 11.85
C ASN A 32 -11.56 2.33 11.11
N ILE A 33 -12.18 1.23 11.55
CA ILE A 33 -12.08 -0.08 10.86
C ILE A 33 -12.60 0.03 9.43
N SER A 34 -13.79 0.61 9.24
CA SER A 34 -14.39 0.76 7.91
C SER A 34 -13.53 1.63 6.99
N MET A 35 -12.92 2.67 7.52
CA MET A 35 -12.00 3.54 6.77
C MET A 35 -10.77 2.76 6.31
N LEU A 36 -10.12 2.02 7.20
CA LEU A 36 -8.96 1.19 6.86
C LEU A 36 -9.30 0.10 5.84
N SER A 37 -10.45 -0.56 5.97
CA SER A 37 -10.89 -1.60 5.02
C SER A 37 -11.29 -1.05 3.67
N SER A 38 -11.68 0.22 3.58
CA SER A 38 -12.03 0.87 2.30
C SER A 38 -10.83 1.41 1.52
N MET A 39 -9.64 1.44 2.13
CA MET A 39 -8.41 1.89 1.46
C MET A 39 -7.93 0.84 0.46
N SER A 40 -7.51 1.27 -0.74
CA SER A 40 -6.85 0.41 -1.73
C SER A 40 -5.41 0.08 -1.35
N ASN A 41 -4.77 0.94 -0.56
CA ASN A 41 -3.42 0.74 -0.07
C ASN A 41 -3.41 -0.22 1.12
N GLY A 42 -2.41 -1.10 1.17
CA GLY A 42 -2.15 -1.92 2.35
C GLY A 42 -1.65 -1.05 3.50
N VAL A 43 -2.21 -1.25 4.69
CA VAL A 43 -1.79 -0.56 5.91
C VAL A 43 -1.46 -1.61 6.96
N ILE A 44 -0.24 -1.53 7.49
CA ILE A 44 0.26 -2.36 8.58
C ILE A 44 0.71 -1.43 9.70
N THR A 45 0.25 -1.64 10.93
CA THR A 45 0.80 -0.94 12.09
C THR A 45 1.62 -1.89 12.96
N ILE A 46 2.69 -1.35 13.51
CA ILE A 46 3.67 -2.05 14.33
C ILE A 46 3.77 -1.27 15.64
N ASN A 47 3.63 -1.96 16.76
CA ASN A 47 3.73 -1.36 18.08
C ASN A 47 5.19 -1.14 18.52
N GLU A 48 5.40 -0.56 19.71
CA GLU A 48 6.75 -0.29 20.25
C GLU A 48 7.54 -1.58 20.57
N GLU A 49 6.87 -2.69 20.76
CA GLU A 49 7.48 -4.01 20.96
C GLU A 49 7.89 -4.69 19.64
N ASN A 50 7.78 -4.00 18.50
CA ASN A 50 8.01 -4.51 17.15
C ASN A 50 7.10 -5.69 16.78
N GLU A 51 5.85 -5.66 17.23
CA GLU A 51 4.81 -6.62 16.85
C GLU A 51 3.80 -5.97 15.92
N ILE A 52 3.32 -6.74 14.94
CA ILE A 52 2.25 -6.29 14.05
C ILE A 52 0.95 -6.18 14.85
N GLU A 53 0.42 -4.98 14.96
CA GLU A 53 -0.80 -4.70 15.71
C GLU A 53 -2.05 -4.74 14.81
N THR A 54 -1.97 -4.15 13.62
CA THR A 54 -3.07 -4.18 12.65
C THR A 54 -2.55 -4.42 11.24
N CYS A 55 -3.40 -5.02 10.41
CA CYS A 55 -3.23 -5.07 8.97
C CYS A 55 -4.63 -5.00 8.34
N ASN A 56 -4.82 -4.11 7.37
CA ASN A 56 -6.09 -4.04 6.66
C ASN A 56 -6.20 -5.11 5.55
N ASP A 57 -7.40 -5.30 5.03
CA ASP A 57 -7.69 -6.31 4.00
C ASP A 57 -6.85 -6.12 2.75
N SER A 58 -6.65 -4.86 2.32
CA SER A 58 -5.79 -4.53 1.18
C SER A 58 -4.33 -4.93 1.41
N GLY A 59 -3.81 -4.76 2.63
CA GLY A 59 -2.48 -5.21 3.00
C GLY A 59 -2.32 -6.72 2.86
N LEU A 60 -3.28 -7.49 3.37
CA LEU A 60 -3.30 -8.94 3.21
C LEU A 60 -3.33 -9.35 1.74
N HIS A 61 -4.20 -8.69 0.96
CA HIS A 61 -4.36 -8.98 -0.46
C HIS A 61 -3.09 -8.66 -1.27
N ILE A 62 -2.47 -7.50 -1.04
CA ILE A 62 -1.22 -7.09 -1.70
C ILE A 62 -0.11 -8.09 -1.39
N MET A 63 0.04 -8.48 -0.13
CA MET A 63 1.05 -9.45 0.31
C MET A 63 0.70 -10.89 -0.05
N LYS A 64 -0.40 -11.15 -0.75
CA LYS A 64 -0.86 -12.51 -1.14
C LYS A 64 -1.02 -13.43 0.06
N LEU A 65 -1.46 -12.89 1.18
CA LEU A 65 -1.73 -13.64 2.39
C LEU A 65 -3.22 -14.03 2.43
N GLU A 66 -3.50 -15.25 2.89
CA GLU A 66 -4.88 -15.65 3.12
C GLU A 66 -5.44 -14.94 4.36
N GLU A 67 -6.74 -14.61 4.34
CA GLU A 67 -7.43 -13.92 5.45
C GLU A 67 -7.27 -14.61 6.82
N ASN A 68 -7.02 -15.92 6.81
CA ASN A 68 -6.83 -16.73 8.02
C ASN A 68 -5.38 -16.75 8.55
N GLN A 69 -4.42 -16.13 7.84
CA GLN A 69 -3.06 -16.04 8.36
C GLN A 69 -3.02 -15.06 9.52
N GLN A 70 -2.81 -15.56 10.73
CA GLN A 70 -2.63 -14.75 11.93
C GLN A 70 -1.28 -14.05 11.86
N ILE A 71 -1.24 -12.87 11.23
CA ILE A 71 -0.04 -12.02 11.24
C ILE A 71 -0.01 -11.09 12.45
N LEU A 72 -1.17 -10.90 13.09
CA LEU A 72 -1.29 -10.06 14.28
C LEU A 72 -0.48 -10.63 15.44
N LYS A 73 0.21 -9.76 16.16
CA LYS A 73 1.13 -10.07 17.27
C LYS A 73 2.38 -10.87 16.88
N GLN A 74 2.62 -11.06 15.58
CA GLN A 74 3.91 -11.58 15.16
C GLN A 74 4.98 -10.48 15.25
N LYS A 75 6.19 -10.88 15.64
CA LYS A 75 7.36 -10.00 15.58
C LYS A 75 7.68 -9.65 14.12
N THR A 76 8.04 -8.39 13.86
CA THR A 76 8.44 -7.95 12.51
C THR A 76 9.61 -8.77 11.97
N THR A 77 10.54 -9.17 12.82
CA THR A 77 11.67 -10.06 12.49
C THR A 77 11.24 -11.44 12.03
N ASP A 78 10.07 -11.91 12.49
CA ASP A 78 9.51 -13.19 12.10
C ASP A 78 8.67 -13.08 10.82
N PHE A 79 8.09 -11.92 10.59
CA PHE A 79 7.24 -11.65 9.45
C PHE A 79 8.06 -11.25 8.21
N PHE A 80 8.96 -10.28 8.34
CA PHE A 80 9.83 -9.82 7.26
C PHE A 80 11.14 -10.62 7.22
N LYS A 81 11.05 -11.88 6.76
CA LYS A 81 12.21 -12.79 6.62
C LYS A 81 12.72 -12.86 5.19
N GLY A 82 13.96 -13.31 5.06
CA GLY A 82 14.57 -13.64 3.76
C GLY A 82 14.68 -12.41 2.86
N GLU A 83 14.06 -12.43 1.70
CA GLU A 83 14.15 -11.34 0.72
C GLU A 83 13.54 -10.01 1.22
N ASN A 84 12.70 -10.04 2.27
CA ASN A 84 12.07 -8.86 2.86
C ASN A 84 12.82 -8.31 4.10
N GLU A 85 13.93 -8.92 4.52
CA GLU A 85 14.66 -8.56 5.74
C GLU A 85 15.18 -7.10 5.73
N TRP A 86 15.40 -6.55 4.56
CA TRP A 86 15.81 -5.16 4.37
C TRP A 86 14.83 -4.14 4.96
N ILE A 87 13.54 -4.50 5.09
CA ILE A 87 12.51 -3.64 5.70
C ILE A 87 12.82 -3.39 7.17
N LEU A 88 13.38 -4.39 7.88
CA LEU A 88 13.74 -4.25 9.30
C LEU A 88 14.74 -3.12 9.52
N THR A 89 15.73 -3.00 8.64
CA THR A 89 16.72 -1.91 8.71
C THR A 89 16.07 -0.54 8.52
N LYS A 90 15.00 -0.48 7.72
CA LYS A 90 14.24 0.75 7.51
C LYS A 90 13.38 1.09 8.72
N LEU A 91 12.79 0.09 9.37
CA LEU A 91 12.00 0.27 10.58
C LEU A 91 12.82 0.80 11.77
N GLU A 92 14.09 0.41 11.88
CA GLU A 92 14.99 0.88 12.95
C GLU A 92 15.34 2.37 12.86
N ASN A 93 15.25 2.97 11.66
CA ASN A 93 15.75 4.32 11.40
C ASN A 93 14.63 5.34 11.06
N VAL A 94 13.38 5.04 11.39
CA VAL A 94 12.23 5.89 11.07
C VAL A 94 12.11 7.06 12.05
N ALA A 95 12.85 8.13 11.82
CA ALA A 95 12.71 9.36 12.60
C ALA A 95 11.65 10.32 12.01
N ASP A 96 11.70 10.55 10.69
CA ASP A 96 10.87 11.54 9.98
C ASP A 96 9.94 10.92 8.92
N GLY A 97 9.89 9.59 8.85
CA GLY A 97 9.22 8.87 7.79
C GLY A 97 10.14 8.64 6.58
N GLU A 98 9.90 7.57 5.84
CA GLU A 98 10.65 7.19 4.64
C GLU A 98 9.69 6.76 3.54
N TYR A 99 9.94 7.23 2.32
CA TYR A 99 9.24 6.78 1.12
C TYR A 99 10.21 6.02 0.23
N ILE A 100 9.85 4.78 -0.11
CA ILE A 100 10.65 3.87 -0.91
C ILE A 100 9.84 3.53 -2.16
N PRO A 101 10.12 4.20 -3.29
CA PRO A 101 9.45 3.88 -4.54
C PRO A 101 10.00 2.60 -5.12
N ASP A 102 9.16 1.89 -5.84
CA ASP A 102 9.52 0.75 -6.68
C ASP A 102 10.24 -0.38 -5.95
N ALA A 103 9.85 -0.65 -4.71
CA ALA A 103 10.39 -1.71 -3.90
C ALA A 103 9.85 -3.08 -4.36
N GLU A 104 10.70 -4.09 -4.36
CA GLU A 104 10.28 -5.49 -4.53
C GLU A 104 10.12 -6.15 -3.16
N MET A 105 8.98 -6.78 -2.95
CA MET A 105 8.71 -7.66 -1.80
C MET A 105 8.38 -9.06 -2.30
N THR A 106 8.68 -10.06 -1.49
CA THR A 106 8.38 -11.46 -1.81
C THR A 106 7.54 -12.07 -0.71
N PHE A 107 6.35 -12.53 -1.05
CA PHE A 107 5.47 -13.27 -0.15
C PHE A 107 4.98 -14.54 -0.84
N ASN A 108 4.97 -15.66 -0.12
CA ASN A 108 4.59 -16.98 -0.65
C ASN A 108 5.32 -17.38 -1.95
N GLY A 109 6.54 -16.87 -2.15
CA GLY A 109 7.33 -17.11 -3.36
C GLY A 109 6.94 -16.25 -4.57
N GLU A 110 5.98 -15.35 -4.42
CA GLU A 110 5.59 -14.38 -5.43
C GLU A 110 6.23 -13.01 -5.16
N LYS A 111 6.79 -12.42 -6.23
CA LYS A 111 7.31 -11.06 -6.18
C LYS A 111 6.22 -10.06 -6.48
N ILE A 112 6.12 -9.05 -5.66
CA ILE A 112 5.23 -7.90 -5.83
C ILE A 112 6.06 -6.63 -5.92
N SER A 113 5.64 -5.70 -6.77
CA SER A 113 6.24 -4.38 -6.85
C SER A 113 5.36 -3.38 -6.11
N THR A 114 5.94 -2.66 -5.17
CA THR A 114 5.19 -1.76 -4.29
C THR A 114 5.93 -0.44 -4.11
N ASN A 115 5.16 0.64 -3.94
CA ASN A 115 5.66 1.83 -3.27
C ASN A 115 5.41 1.65 -1.78
N ILE A 116 6.41 1.91 -0.96
CA ILE A 116 6.33 1.74 0.49
C ILE A 116 6.53 3.09 1.16
N SER A 117 5.61 3.44 2.07
CA SER A 117 5.77 4.57 2.98
C SER A 117 5.84 4.05 4.41
N ILE A 118 6.89 4.40 5.14
CA ILE A 118 7.08 4.06 6.54
C ILE A 118 6.99 5.35 7.34
N VAL A 119 6.05 5.43 8.28
CA VAL A 119 5.75 6.65 9.03
C VAL A 119 5.70 6.33 10.52
N PRO A 120 6.40 7.11 11.39
CA PRO A 120 6.29 6.94 12.83
C PRO A 120 4.90 7.40 13.30
N LEU A 121 4.26 6.60 14.13
CA LEU A 121 3.02 6.95 14.80
C LEU A 121 3.33 7.63 16.12
N LYS A 122 2.73 8.80 16.37
CA LYS A 122 2.92 9.57 17.59
C LYS A 122 1.59 10.00 18.19
N SER A 123 1.55 10.00 19.52
CA SER A 123 0.41 10.54 20.26
C SER A 123 0.33 12.08 20.12
N THR A 124 -0.77 12.66 20.62
CA THR A 124 -0.91 14.13 20.72
C THR A 124 0.12 14.78 21.64
N GLU A 125 0.73 14.01 22.53
CA GLU A 125 1.81 14.42 23.44
C GLU A 125 3.22 14.14 22.86
N ASN A 126 3.28 13.75 21.58
CA ASN A 126 4.50 13.41 20.84
C ASN A 126 5.23 12.16 21.36
N GLU A 127 4.54 11.29 22.11
CA GLU A 127 5.04 10.00 22.52
C GLU A 127 4.94 9.01 21.34
N SER A 128 5.90 8.08 21.24
CA SER A 128 5.85 7.01 20.22
C SER A 128 4.66 6.10 20.48
N LEU A 129 3.97 5.74 19.41
CA LEU A 129 2.93 4.71 19.40
C LEU A 129 3.32 3.53 18.52
N GLY A 130 4.51 3.60 17.93
CA GLY A 130 4.99 2.61 16.98
C GLY A 130 5.18 3.16 15.57
N THR A 131 5.01 2.31 14.56
CA THR A 131 5.27 2.66 13.15
C THR A 131 4.15 2.14 12.25
N MET A 132 3.83 2.90 11.22
CA MET A 132 2.90 2.48 10.15
C MET A 132 3.65 2.25 8.86
N ILE A 133 3.38 1.14 8.20
CA ILE A 133 3.81 0.84 6.84
C ILE A 133 2.59 0.92 5.93
N MET A 134 2.69 1.74 4.88
CA MET A 134 1.71 1.78 3.80
C MET A 134 2.31 1.14 2.55
N LEU A 135 1.55 0.26 1.91
CA LEU A 135 1.91 -0.47 0.70
C LEU A 135 0.96 -0.06 -0.43
N GLU A 136 1.51 0.40 -1.53
CA GLU A 136 0.78 0.65 -2.76
C GLU A 136 1.25 -0.36 -3.81
N ASP A 137 0.36 -1.21 -4.29
CA ASP A 137 0.69 -2.20 -5.33
C ASP A 137 0.78 -1.53 -6.70
N ILE A 138 1.98 -1.53 -7.28
CA ILE A 138 2.26 -0.99 -8.61
C ILE A 138 2.57 -2.08 -9.63
N SER A 139 2.25 -3.34 -9.32
CA SER A 139 2.58 -4.49 -10.17
C SER A 139 1.86 -4.46 -11.51
N ASN A 140 0.63 -3.93 -11.55
CA ASN A 140 -0.14 -3.78 -12.79
C ASN A 140 0.41 -2.68 -13.68
N GLU A 141 0.74 -1.52 -13.10
CA GLU A 141 1.33 -0.37 -13.77
C GLU A 141 2.67 -0.75 -14.40
N LYS A 142 3.52 -1.44 -13.65
CA LYS A 142 4.80 -1.95 -14.16
C LYS A 142 4.62 -2.95 -15.31
N ARG A 143 3.69 -3.87 -15.17
CA ARG A 143 3.40 -4.85 -16.21
C ARG A 143 2.87 -4.18 -17.46
N MET A 144 1.99 -3.18 -17.32
CA MET A 144 1.48 -2.40 -18.43
C MET A 144 2.61 -1.62 -19.11
N LYS A 145 3.42 -0.89 -18.34
CA LYS A 145 4.60 -0.16 -18.84
C LYS A 145 5.56 -1.09 -19.60
N SER A 146 5.88 -2.25 -19.03
CA SER A 146 6.74 -3.24 -19.66
C SER A 146 6.13 -3.82 -20.95
N THR A 147 4.83 -4.04 -20.99
CA THR A 147 4.14 -4.52 -22.17
C THR A 147 4.14 -3.48 -23.28
N MET A 148 3.84 -2.23 -22.93
CA MET A 148 3.84 -1.12 -23.90
C MET A 148 5.22 -0.88 -24.48
N SER A 149 6.28 -0.90 -23.67
CA SER A 149 7.67 -0.71 -24.10
C SER A 149 8.19 -1.79 -25.07
N ARG A 150 7.51 -2.94 -25.17
CA ARG A 150 7.84 -3.98 -26.18
C ARG A 150 7.31 -3.64 -27.58
N TYR A 151 6.27 -2.83 -27.67
CA TYR A 151 5.57 -2.56 -28.93
C TYR A 151 5.75 -1.10 -29.39
N MET A 152 6.25 -0.22 -28.52
CA MET A 152 6.48 1.19 -28.83
C MET A 152 7.74 1.69 -28.11
N ASP A 153 8.19 2.88 -28.52
CA ASP A 153 9.29 3.59 -27.86
C ASP A 153 8.97 3.87 -26.38
N ALA A 154 9.97 3.73 -25.50
CA ALA A 154 9.77 3.88 -24.06
C ALA A 154 9.29 5.29 -23.67
N ASP A 155 9.83 6.32 -24.36
CA ASP A 155 9.45 7.71 -24.11
C ASP A 155 8.01 7.99 -24.53
N LEU A 156 7.55 7.35 -25.63
CA LEU A 156 6.17 7.44 -26.08
C LEU A 156 5.22 6.69 -25.13
N ALA A 157 5.63 5.53 -24.62
CA ALA A 157 4.85 4.77 -23.64
C ALA A 157 4.65 5.57 -22.33
N GLU A 158 5.68 6.25 -21.87
CA GLU A 158 5.63 7.11 -20.68
C GLU A 158 4.73 8.33 -20.90
N GLN A 159 4.84 9.00 -22.03
CA GLN A 159 3.96 10.12 -22.40
C GLN A 159 2.49 9.71 -22.48
N LEU A 160 2.18 8.52 -22.98
CA LEU A 160 0.81 7.99 -23.04
C LEU A 160 0.25 7.65 -21.66
N MET A 161 1.08 7.20 -20.75
CA MET A 161 0.66 6.92 -19.37
C MET A 161 0.45 8.21 -18.55
N ASP A 162 1.31 9.22 -18.73
CA ASP A 162 1.24 10.49 -18.00
C ASP A 162 0.25 11.49 -18.63
N GLY A 163 0.06 11.45 -19.93
CA GLY A 163 -0.62 12.51 -20.70
C GLY A 163 -2.13 12.33 -20.91
N GLY A 164 -2.71 11.20 -20.51
CA GLY A 164 -4.16 10.96 -20.66
C GLY A 164 -4.70 11.06 -22.09
N GLU A 165 -6.00 11.29 -22.23
CA GLU A 165 -6.73 11.31 -23.51
C GLU A 165 -6.26 12.41 -24.52
N GLY A 166 -5.51 13.42 -24.06
CA GLY A 166 -5.07 14.51 -24.93
C GLY A 166 -4.02 14.12 -25.99
N LEU A 167 -3.32 13.01 -25.80
CA LEU A 167 -2.31 12.51 -26.74
C LEU A 167 -2.87 11.66 -27.88
N LEU A 168 -4.10 11.18 -27.77
CA LEU A 168 -4.77 10.37 -28.78
C LEU A 168 -5.17 11.16 -30.06
N GLY A 169 -5.03 12.48 -30.03
CA GLY A 169 -5.35 13.37 -31.18
C GLY A 169 -4.28 13.44 -32.26
N GLY A 170 -3.13 12.80 -32.08
CA GLY A 170 -1.97 12.91 -32.96
C GLY A 170 -1.24 14.26 -32.83
N GLN A 171 0.06 14.24 -33.07
CA GLN A 171 0.91 15.45 -33.14
C GLN A 171 1.52 15.57 -34.51
N GLU A 172 1.53 16.79 -35.08
CA GLU A 172 2.29 17.07 -36.28
C GLU A 172 3.78 17.09 -35.93
N SER A 173 4.55 16.21 -36.56
CA SER A 173 6.01 16.17 -36.41
C SER A 173 6.67 15.95 -37.75
N ILE A 174 7.92 16.44 -37.89
CA ILE A 174 8.73 16.20 -39.08
C ILE A 174 9.50 14.91 -38.85
N GLY A 175 9.18 13.87 -39.63
CA GLY A 175 9.86 12.57 -39.58
C GLY A 175 10.67 12.30 -40.85
N THR A 176 11.80 11.63 -40.69
CA THR A 176 12.57 11.09 -41.82
C THR A 176 12.19 9.61 -41.96
N VAL A 177 11.71 9.22 -43.13
CA VAL A 177 11.39 7.83 -43.44
C VAL A 177 12.52 7.24 -44.27
N LEU A 178 13.13 6.18 -43.77
CA LEU A 178 14.16 5.40 -44.47
C LEU A 178 13.56 4.07 -44.93
N PHE A 179 13.67 3.80 -46.21
CA PHE A 179 13.36 2.46 -46.77
C PHE A 179 14.68 1.78 -47.11
N SER A 180 14.88 0.58 -46.58
CA SER A 180 16.01 -0.28 -46.89
C SER A 180 15.52 -1.69 -47.25
N ASP A 181 16.15 -2.31 -48.20
CA ASP A 181 15.83 -3.69 -48.62
C ASP A 181 17.13 -4.45 -48.91
N ILE A 182 17.09 -5.77 -48.72
CA ILE A 182 18.20 -6.66 -48.99
C ILE A 182 18.04 -7.18 -50.42
N ARG A 183 18.99 -6.75 -51.32
CA ARG A 183 18.97 -7.19 -52.69
C ARG A 183 19.11 -8.72 -52.77
N SER A 184 18.23 -9.34 -53.53
CA SER A 184 18.22 -10.81 -53.76
C SER A 184 18.00 -11.62 -52.46
N PHE A 185 17.21 -11.12 -51.52
CA PHE A 185 16.91 -11.80 -50.28
C PHE A 185 16.40 -13.25 -50.51
N THR A 186 15.53 -13.43 -51.49
CA THR A 186 14.97 -14.74 -51.83
C THR A 186 16.07 -15.74 -52.26
N THR A 187 17.03 -15.29 -53.08
CA THR A 187 18.16 -16.16 -53.49
C THR A 187 19.09 -16.45 -52.35
N LEU A 188 19.29 -15.50 -51.44
CA LEU A 188 20.15 -15.68 -50.26
C LEU A 188 19.56 -16.67 -49.25
N THR A 189 18.23 -16.72 -49.13
CA THR A 189 17.53 -17.66 -48.23
C THR A 189 17.41 -19.09 -48.83
N GLU A 190 17.56 -19.25 -50.14
CA GLU A 190 17.59 -20.53 -50.81
C GLU A 190 18.98 -21.21 -50.78
N GLU A 191 20.04 -20.42 -50.56
CA GLU A 191 21.43 -20.90 -50.50
C GLU A 191 21.94 -21.16 -49.07
N LEU A 192 21.15 -20.82 -48.01
CA LEU A 192 21.44 -21.08 -46.61
C LEU A 192 20.69 -22.32 -46.09
#